data_426cb231440a3650a8efbeec98609822
#
_entry.id   426cb231440a3650a8efbeec98609822
#
_cell.length_a   1.000
_cell.length_b   1.000
_cell.length_c   1.000
_cell.angle_alpha   90.00
_cell.angle_beta   90.00
_cell.angle_gamma   90.00
#
_symmetry.space_group_name_H-M   'P 1'
#
loop_
_entity.id
_entity.type
_entity.pdbx_description
1 polymer ?
#
loop_
_entity_poly.entity_id
_entity_poly.type
_entity_poly.pdbx_seq_one_letter_code
_entity_poly.pdbx_strand_id
1 'polypeptide(L)'
;MTIDHKYPWQEDGERWYTFSSFCRRSFGKKLFRVPLDIGCTCPNRDGSLGKNGCIFCDEGGSGDFAIKYEGQSLTEDDLIWNHQKSGDSDPAGKYIAYFQSYTNTYASLERLEKVFGAALDDPLFAGISIGTRPDCLGIEGLTERALSMPNGPVIPMLQRLKMSHPDKFIWVELGLQTIHEKTAGFIRRGYPLSVFDKAVEELHKADIPLICHVILGLPGETEEMNLQTIEHLNKAGISGIKLQLLHYLKGTDLGRMWQAQHPEGERDTTLSVGTDITLEALSETDYVNCIADCLAHLSPETVVHRLTGDGAPDLLLSPTWSRAKNCVINEIRHTMKERGLVQGCEV
;
A
#
# COMPACT_ATOMS: atom_id res chain seq x y z
N MET A 1 25.10 -24.14 13.32
CA MET A 1 25.22 -22.75 13.78
C MET A 1 23.88 -22.35 14.36
N THR A 2 23.82 -22.11 15.66
CA THR A 2 22.66 -21.51 16.32
C THR A 2 22.55 -20.09 15.81
N ILE A 3 21.50 -19.78 15.05
CA ILE A 3 21.19 -18.41 14.64
C ILE A 3 20.82 -17.68 15.93
N ASP A 4 21.59 -16.67 16.30
CA ASP A 4 21.26 -15.79 17.41
C ASP A 4 20.05 -14.96 16.99
N HIS A 5 18.87 -15.30 17.50
CA HIS A 5 17.61 -14.66 17.14
C HIS A 5 17.51 -13.31 17.86
N LYS A 6 18.01 -12.25 17.22
CA LYS A 6 17.98 -10.88 17.73
C LYS A 6 16.57 -10.31 17.88
N TYR A 7 15.65 -10.72 17.01
CA TYR A 7 14.27 -10.24 17.01
C TYR A 7 13.26 -11.38 17.17
N PRO A 8 12.17 -11.19 17.96
CA PRO A 8 11.22 -12.27 18.28
C PRO A 8 10.61 -12.96 17.05
N TRP A 9 10.37 -12.24 15.95
CA TRP A 9 9.78 -12.82 14.74
C TRP A 9 10.72 -13.81 14.02
N GLN A 10 12.03 -13.76 14.27
CA GLN A 10 12.99 -14.70 13.70
C GLN A 10 12.79 -16.13 14.22
N GLU A 11 12.20 -16.28 15.42
CA GLU A 11 11.81 -17.58 15.99
C GLU A 11 10.77 -18.31 15.15
N ASP A 12 10.01 -17.58 14.30
CA ASP A 12 9.03 -18.16 13.37
C ASP A 12 9.70 -18.81 12.14
N GLY A 13 11.04 -18.75 12.02
CA GLY A 13 11.80 -19.24 10.89
C GLY A 13 11.72 -18.36 9.63
N GLU A 14 11.14 -17.16 9.73
CA GLU A 14 11.01 -16.20 8.64
C GLU A 14 12.28 -15.35 8.48
N ARG A 15 12.53 -14.87 7.26
CA ARG A 15 13.65 -13.99 6.96
C ARG A 15 13.34 -12.51 7.06
N TRP A 16 12.07 -12.19 7.19
CA TRP A 16 11.57 -10.83 7.43
C TRP A 16 10.35 -10.87 8.34
N TYR A 17 10.02 -9.73 8.95
CA TYR A 17 8.87 -9.60 9.83
C TYR A 17 7.58 -9.61 9.02
N THR A 18 7.04 -10.79 8.76
CA THR A 18 5.83 -10.95 7.96
C THR A 18 4.59 -10.43 8.69
N PHE A 19 3.62 -9.92 7.94
CA PHE A 19 2.32 -9.54 8.49
C PHE A 19 1.64 -10.71 9.24
N SER A 20 1.82 -11.94 8.78
CA SER A 20 1.29 -13.13 9.46
C SER A 20 1.94 -13.38 10.82
N SER A 21 3.26 -13.18 10.93
CA SER A 21 3.98 -13.27 12.22
C SER A 21 3.51 -12.17 13.16
N PHE A 22 3.44 -10.92 12.66
CA PHE A 22 2.91 -9.80 13.42
C PHE A 22 1.51 -10.08 13.98
N CYS A 23 0.57 -10.55 13.15
CA CYS A 23 -0.79 -10.86 13.60
C CYS A 23 -0.81 -11.94 14.69
N ARG A 24 -0.05 -13.02 14.54
CA ARG A 24 0.01 -14.08 15.55
C ARG A 24 0.57 -13.56 16.88
N ARG A 25 1.60 -12.72 16.84
CA ARG A 25 2.26 -12.18 18.04
C ARG A 25 1.42 -11.11 18.74
N SER A 26 0.77 -10.23 17.97
CA SER A 26 -0.02 -9.11 18.52
C SER A 26 -1.46 -9.48 18.88
N PHE A 27 -2.08 -10.41 18.14
CA PHE A 27 -3.50 -10.75 18.28
C PHE A 27 -3.75 -12.23 18.61
N GLY A 28 -2.69 -13.05 18.71
CA GLY A 28 -2.81 -14.48 18.95
C GLY A 28 -3.40 -15.30 17.78
N LYS A 29 -3.71 -14.65 16.63
CA LYS A 29 -4.38 -15.25 15.48
C LYS A 29 -3.98 -14.57 14.17
N LYS A 30 -4.27 -15.22 13.03
CA LYS A 30 -4.19 -14.58 11.72
C LYS A 30 -5.33 -13.60 11.54
N LEU A 31 -5.07 -12.47 10.89
CA LEU A 31 -6.08 -11.53 10.44
C LEU A 31 -6.13 -11.48 8.91
N PHE A 32 -7.33 -11.29 8.38
CA PHE A 32 -7.62 -11.23 6.95
C PHE A 32 -8.20 -9.86 6.59
N ARG A 33 -7.75 -9.26 5.50
CA ARG A 33 -8.31 -7.99 5.03
C ARG A 33 -9.58 -8.22 4.24
N VAL A 34 -10.62 -7.49 4.58
CA VAL A 34 -11.84 -7.36 3.77
C VAL A 34 -11.76 -6.00 3.07
N PRO A 35 -11.55 -5.97 1.75
CA PRO A 35 -11.47 -4.73 1.01
C PRO A 35 -12.84 -4.07 0.92
N LEU A 36 -12.92 -2.81 1.35
CA LEU A 36 -14.13 -2.00 1.41
C LEU A 36 -13.98 -0.74 0.57
N ASP A 37 -15.03 -0.42 -0.20
CA ASP A 37 -15.17 0.81 -0.96
C ASP A 37 -16.27 1.66 -0.33
N ILE A 38 -15.90 2.82 0.18
CA ILE A 38 -16.84 3.79 0.77
C ILE A 38 -17.28 4.87 -0.22
N GLY A 39 -16.98 4.69 -1.51
CA GLY A 39 -17.39 5.62 -2.58
C GLY A 39 -16.66 6.97 -2.51
N CYS A 40 -15.46 7.01 -1.98
CA CYS A 40 -14.58 8.18 -2.09
C CYS A 40 -14.01 8.28 -3.50
N THR A 41 -13.63 9.49 -3.89
CA THR A 41 -12.83 9.75 -5.10
C THR A 41 -11.39 10.10 -4.72
N CYS A 42 -10.66 10.69 -5.65
CA CYS A 42 -9.29 11.13 -5.44
C CYS A 42 -9.13 12.57 -6.00
N PRO A 43 -8.47 13.50 -5.28
CA PRO A 43 -8.25 14.85 -5.76
C PRO A 43 -7.41 14.91 -7.06
N ASN A 44 -6.66 13.87 -7.38
CA ASN A 44 -5.98 13.72 -8.67
C ASN A 44 -6.95 13.36 -9.82
N ARG A 45 -8.22 13.08 -9.55
CA ARG A 45 -9.22 12.63 -10.55
C ARG A 45 -10.42 13.55 -10.68
N ASP A 46 -10.85 14.20 -9.60
CA ASP A 46 -12.07 15.02 -9.61
C ASP A 46 -11.87 16.46 -10.09
N GLY A 47 -10.64 16.82 -10.44
CA GLY A 47 -10.28 18.16 -10.92
C GLY A 47 -9.70 19.07 -9.84
N SER A 48 -9.71 18.68 -8.56
CA SER A 48 -9.14 19.48 -7.47
C SER A 48 -7.63 19.67 -7.63
N LEU A 49 -6.89 18.59 -7.91
CA LEU A 49 -5.47 18.60 -8.24
C LEU A 49 -5.20 18.21 -9.69
N GLY A 50 -5.96 17.27 -10.23
CA GLY A 50 -5.84 16.75 -11.57
C GLY A 50 -7.08 15.97 -11.99
N LYS A 51 -7.17 15.65 -13.30
CA LYS A 51 -8.32 14.92 -13.86
C LYS A 51 -8.02 13.47 -14.23
N ASN A 52 -6.73 13.13 -14.37
CA ASN A 52 -6.31 11.86 -14.97
C ASN A 52 -5.80 10.86 -13.93
N GLY A 53 -5.66 11.25 -12.65
CA GLY A 53 -5.08 10.39 -11.61
C GLY A 53 -3.58 10.17 -11.76
N CYS A 54 -3.01 9.32 -10.93
CA CYS A 54 -1.66 8.80 -11.11
C CYS A 54 -1.60 7.95 -12.39
N ILE A 55 -0.46 7.97 -13.11
CA ILE A 55 -0.36 7.33 -14.44
C ILE A 55 -0.56 5.82 -14.42
N PHE A 56 -0.32 5.17 -13.28
CA PHE A 56 -0.44 3.72 -13.08
C PHE A 56 -1.79 3.29 -12.48
N CYS A 57 -2.62 4.26 -12.06
CA CYS A 57 -3.88 3.96 -11.37
C CYS A 57 -5.00 3.70 -12.40
N ASP A 58 -5.66 2.56 -12.28
CA ASP A 58 -6.81 2.17 -13.11
C ASP A 58 -8.10 2.93 -12.73
N GLU A 59 -9.18 2.64 -13.44
CA GLU A 59 -10.49 3.27 -13.21
C GLU A 59 -11.13 2.83 -11.88
N GLY A 60 -10.75 1.67 -11.34
CA GLY A 60 -11.20 1.14 -10.04
C GLY A 60 -10.45 1.71 -8.84
N GLY A 61 -9.39 2.51 -9.07
CA GLY A 61 -8.59 3.10 -7.99
C GLY A 61 -7.94 2.06 -7.08
N SER A 62 -7.52 0.90 -7.66
CA SER A 62 -7.02 -0.27 -6.94
C SER A 62 -8.06 -0.97 -6.06
N GLY A 63 -9.35 -0.79 -6.37
CA GLY A 63 -10.50 -1.33 -5.63
C GLY A 63 -11.33 -2.38 -6.35
N ASP A 64 -10.82 -3.03 -7.40
CA ASP A 64 -11.57 -3.95 -8.28
C ASP A 64 -12.35 -5.07 -7.55
N PHE A 65 -11.94 -5.41 -6.33
CA PHE A 65 -12.57 -6.45 -5.51
C PHE A 65 -13.15 -5.88 -4.20
N ALA A 66 -13.27 -4.56 -4.08
CA ALA A 66 -13.76 -3.94 -2.85
C ALA A 66 -15.29 -3.99 -2.78
N ILE A 67 -15.80 -4.38 -1.62
CA ILE A 67 -17.22 -4.42 -1.31
C ILE A 67 -17.68 -2.98 -1.03
N LYS A 68 -18.80 -2.56 -1.64
CA LYS A 68 -19.41 -1.27 -1.31
C LYS A 68 -19.87 -1.26 0.15
N TYR A 69 -19.42 -0.26 0.90
CA TYR A 69 -19.66 -0.18 2.34
C TYR A 69 -20.11 1.22 2.74
N GLU A 70 -21.23 1.29 3.43
CA GLU A 70 -21.83 2.53 3.95
C GLU A 70 -22.09 2.45 5.48
N GLY A 71 -21.51 1.44 6.13
CA GLY A 71 -21.69 1.14 7.55
C GLY A 71 -22.70 0.02 7.83
N GLN A 72 -23.10 -0.73 6.80
CA GLN A 72 -23.97 -1.92 6.98
C GLN A 72 -23.17 -3.13 7.47
N SER A 73 -23.81 -4.07 8.16
CA SER A 73 -23.21 -5.36 8.46
C SER A 73 -22.96 -6.15 7.18
N LEU A 74 -21.80 -6.83 7.10
CA LEU A 74 -21.46 -7.70 5.99
C LEU A 74 -22.17 -9.05 6.12
N THR A 75 -22.58 -9.60 4.98
CA THR A 75 -23.20 -10.93 4.90
C THR A 75 -22.13 -12.02 4.79
N GLU A 76 -22.53 -13.28 5.01
CA GLU A 76 -21.63 -14.43 4.75
C GLU A 76 -21.16 -14.47 3.29
N ASP A 77 -22.03 -14.11 2.35
CA ASP A 77 -21.71 -14.06 0.92
C ASP A 77 -20.61 -13.03 0.63
N ASP A 78 -20.64 -11.88 1.29
CA ASP A 78 -19.58 -10.85 1.18
C ASP A 78 -18.22 -11.38 1.67
N LEU A 79 -18.22 -12.35 2.57
CA LEU A 79 -17.04 -12.91 3.20
C LEU A 79 -16.57 -14.24 2.59
N ILE A 80 -17.34 -14.86 1.69
CA ILE A 80 -17.04 -16.19 1.10
C ILE A 80 -15.61 -16.28 0.58
N TRP A 81 -15.11 -15.25 -0.09
CA TRP A 81 -13.73 -15.19 -0.55
C TRP A 81 -12.70 -15.31 0.57
N ASN A 82 -13.01 -14.77 1.74
CA ASN A 82 -12.12 -14.79 2.90
C ASN A 82 -12.29 -16.07 3.72
N HIS A 83 -13.51 -16.61 3.81
CA HIS A 83 -13.80 -17.90 4.49
C HIS A 83 -13.10 -19.08 3.83
N GLN A 84 -13.06 -19.16 2.50
CA GLN A 84 -12.35 -20.24 1.78
C GLN A 84 -10.84 -20.24 2.10
N LYS A 85 -10.27 -19.13 2.56
CA LYS A 85 -8.86 -19.02 2.97
C LYS A 85 -8.62 -19.30 4.45
N SER A 86 -9.63 -19.13 5.32
CA SER A 86 -9.42 -19.18 6.78
C SER A 86 -9.55 -20.58 7.39
N GLY A 87 -10.39 -21.43 6.83
CA GLY A 87 -10.62 -22.81 7.32
C GLY A 87 -11.18 -22.89 8.75
N ASP A 88 -11.68 -21.75 9.31
CA ASP A 88 -12.01 -21.60 10.72
C ASP A 88 -13.48 -21.18 10.90
N SER A 89 -14.15 -21.73 11.89
CA SER A 89 -15.61 -21.65 12.07
C SER A 89 -16.09 -20.39 12.80
N ASP A 90 -15.19 -19.63 13.46
CA ASP A 90 -15.58 -18.40 14.17
C ASP A 90 -14.98 -17.16 13.47
N PRO A 91 -15.80 -16.30 12.85
CA PRO A 91 -15.33 -15.11 12.15
C PRO A 91 -15.04 -13.91 13.07
N ALA A 92 -15.51 -13.91 14.33
CA ALA A 92 -15.43 -12.74 15.19
C ALA A 92 -13.99 -12.23 15.41
N GLY A 93 -13.76 -10.95 15.11
CA GLY A 93 -12.48 -10.29 15.28
C GLY A 93 -11.34 -10.88 14.44
N LYS A 94 -11.62 -11.59 13.34
CA LYS A 94 -10.60 -12.15 12.43
C LYS A 94 -10.32 -11.29 11.22
N TYR A 95 -11.12 -10.29 10.99
CA TYR A 95 -11.04 -9.47 9.81
C TYR A 95 -10.54 -8.06 10.14
N ILE A 96 -9.95 -7.43 9.14
CA ILE A 96 -9.59 -6.01 9.13
C ILE A 96 -10.48 -5.35 8.09
N ALA A 97 -11.25 -4.34 8.47
CA ALA A 97 -11.95 -3.52 7.51
C ALA A 97 -10.92 -2.67 6.76
N TYR A 98 -10.62 -3.04 5.52
CA TYR A 98 -9.59 -2.40 4.71
C TYR A 98 -10.21 -1.47 3.67
N PHE A 99 -10.20 -0.19 3.96
CA PHE A 99 -10.66 0.87 3.07
C PHE A 99 -9.58 1.20 2.06
N GLN A 100 -9.72 0.72 0.81
CA GLN A 100 -8.63 0.77 -0.16
C GLN A 100 -8.91 1.50 -1.47
N SER A 101 -10.16 1.64 -1.90
CA SER A 101 -10.49 2.29 -3.18
C SER A 101 -10.20 3.78 -3.13
N TYR A 102 -9.35 4.30 -4.02
CA TYR A 102 -8.99 5.72 -4.11
C TYR A 102 -8.41 6.32 -2.82
N THR A 103 -9.03 7.40 -2.31
CA THR A 103 -8.54 8.17 -1.15
C THR A 103 -9.59 8.18 -0.05
N ASN A 104 -9.50 7.25 0.88
CA ASN A 104 -10.58 6.95 1.84
C ASN A 104 -10.72 7.95 3.00
N THR A 105 -10.00 9.05 2.98
CA THR A 105 -10.23 10.20 3.87
C THR A 105 -10.73 11.43 3.11
N TYR A 106 -10.99 11.31 1.80
CA TYR A 106 -11.43 12.40 0.94
C TYR A 106 -12.97 12.46 0.89
N ALA A 107 -13.57 12.75 2.04
CA ALA A 107 -15.00 12.94 2.24
C ALA A 107 -15.26 13.85 3.44
N SER A 108 -16.52 14.19 3.75
CA SER A 108 -16.86 14.95 4.96
C SER A 108 -16.52 14.14 6.23
N LEU A 109 -16.09 14.82 7.29
CA LEU A 109 -15.77 14.17 8.57
C LEU A 109 -16.96 13.39 9.13
N GLU A 110 -18.17 13.91 9.02
CA GLU A 110 -19.39 13.25 9.48
C GLU A 110 -19.57 11.88 8.81
N ARG A 111 -19.36 11.83 7.48
CA ARG A 111 -19.42 10.57 6.73
C ARG A 111 -18.33 9.61 7.14
N LEU A 112 -17.08 10.08 7.26
CA LEU A 112 -15.95 9.26 7.66
C LEU A 112 -16.13 8.70 9.08
N GLU A 113 -16.53 9.54 10.04
CA GLU A 113 -16.77 9.14 11.43
C GLU A 113 -17.88 8.10 11.52
N LYS A 114 -18.99 8.27 10.76
CA LYS A 114 -20.08 7.29 10.68
C LYS A 114 -19.58 5.94 10.15
N VAL A 115 -18.87 5.92 9.03
CA VAL A 115 -18.49 4.68 8.34
C VAL A 115 -17.38 3.95 9.10
N PHE A 116 -16.36 4.66 9.57
CA PHE A 116 -15.28 4.06 10.35
C PHE A 116 -15.77 3.61 11.73
N GLY A 117 -16.65 4.39 12.38
CA GLY A 117 -17.30 4.00 13.62
C GLY A 117 -18.11 2.72 13.48
N ALA A 118 -18.95 2.62 12.45
CA ALA A 118 -19.71 1.41 12.18
C ALA A 118 -18.84 0.16 11.97
N ALA A 119 -17.69 0.32 11.30
CA ALA A 119 -16.74 -0.79 11.15
C ALA A 119 -16.03 -1.14 12.47
N LEU A 120 -15.77 -0.17 13.34
CA LEU A 120 -15.17 -0.41 14.65
C LEU A 120 -16.19 -1.02 15.64
N ASP A 121 -17.46 -0.67 15.54
CA ASP A 121 -18.54 -1.26 16.33
C ASP A 121 -18.83 -2.72 15.96
N ASP A 122 -18.54 -3.10 14.71
CA ASP A 122 -18.80 -4.46 14.22
C ASP A 122 -17.83 -5.47 14.85
N PRO A 123 -18.34 -6.51 15.57
CA PRO A 123 -17.50 -7.54 16.19
C PRO A 123 -16.73 -8.38 15.17
N LEU A 124 -17.09 -8.37 13.90
CA LEU A 124 -16.41 -9.05 12.81
C LEU A 124 -14.95 -8.54 12.65
N PHE A 125 -14.74 -7.24 12.85
CA PHE A 125 -13.45 -6.62 12.63
C PHE A 125 -12.61 -6.50 13.91
N ALA A 126 -11.33 -6.84 13.82
CA ALA A 126 -10.33 -6.56 14.86
C ALA A 126 -9.90 -5.10 14.86
N GLY A 127 -10.14 -4.39 13.77
CA GLY A 127 -9.79 -3.00 13.56
C GLY A 127 -9.95 -2.59 12.11
N ILE A 128 -9.51 -1.37 11.81
CA ILE A 128 -9.61 -0.78 10.48
C ILE A 128 -8.23 -0.40 9.93
N SER A 129 -8.07 -0.46 8.61
CA SER A 129 -6.90 0.02 7.86
C SER A 129 -7.38 0.94 6.75
N ILE A 130 -6.86 2.18 6.69
CA ILE A 130 -7.40 3.25 5.85
C ILE A 130 -6.35 3.66 4.83
N GLY A 131 -6.53 3.24 3.56
CA GLY A 131 -5.69 3.66 2.45
C GLY A 131 -6.01 5.08 2.02
N THR A 132 -5.02 5.99 2.06
CA THR A 132 -5.23 7.40 1.73
C THR A 132 -3.97 8.09 1.23
N ARG A 133 -4.13 9.35 0.88
CA ARG A 133 -3.07 10.28 0.52
C ARG A 133 -2.69 11.11 1.75
N PRO A 134 -1.39 11.46 1.93
CA PRO A 134 -0.95 12.27 3.06
C PRO A 134 -1.57 13.69 3.07
N ASP A 135 -1.82 14.28 1.89
CA ASP A 135 -2.45 15.59 1.73
C ASP A 135 -3.98 15.58 1.99
N CYS A 136 -4.57 14.41 2.27
CA CYS A 136 -6.00 14.25 2.60
C CYS A 136 -6.25 13.89 4.07
N LEU A 137 -5.31 14.18 4.97
CA LEU A 137 -5.46 13.98 6.43
C LEU A 137 -5.94 15.24 7.17
N GLY A 138 -6.16 16.36 6.45
CA GLY A 138 -6.64 17.60 7.04
C GLY A 138 -5.65 18.24 8.00
N ILE A 139 -4.36 18.16 7.69
CA ILE A 139 -3.28 18.74 8.48
C ILE A 139 -3.14 20.22 8.16
N GLU A 140 -3.22 21.07 9.18
CA GLU A 140 -3.10 22.51 9.02
C GLU A 140 -1.71 22.92 8.48
N GLY A 141 -1.69 23.92 7.60
CA GLY A 141 -0.46 24.52 7.07
C GLY A 141 0.26 23.71 5.99
N LEU A 142 -0.28 22.57 5.52
CA LEU A 142 0.38 21.78 4.48
C LEU A 142 0.34 22.43 3.10
N THR A 143 -0.75 23.07 2.70
CA THR A 143 -0.88 23.94 1.51
C THR A 143 -2.19 24.72 1.62
N GLU A 144 -2.32 25.86 0.90
CA GLU A 144 -3.62 26.52 0.70
C GLU A 144 -4.68 25.59 0.08
N ARG A 145 -4.23 24.57 -0.68
CA ARG A 145 -5.09 23.52 -1.26
C ARG A 145 -5.60 22.52 -0.24
N ALA A 146 -4.81 22.17 0.78
CA ALA A 146 -5.26 21.27 1.85
C ALA A 146 -6.42 21.89 2.66
N LEU A 147 -6.48 23.22 2.76
CA LEU A 147 -7.59 23.96 3.38
C LEU A 147 -8.87 23.93 2.53
N SER A 148 -8.77 23.74 1.22
CA SER A 148 -9.92 23.62 0.30
C SER A 148 -10.46 22.20 0.15
N MET A 149 -9.82 21.21 0.76
CA MET A 149 -10.27 19.83 0.74
C MET A 149 -11.48 19.63 1.67
N PRO A 150 -12.50 18.84 1.28
CA PRO A 150 -13.74 18.72 2.05
C PRO A 150 -13.60 17.93 3.36
N ASN A 151 -12.41 17.45 3.69
CA ASN A 151 -12.19 16.43 4.72
C ASN A 151 -11.89 16.96 6.13
N GLY A 152 -11.61 18.25 6.35
CA GLY A 152 -11.35 18.76 7.71
C GLY A 152 -10.28 17.98 8.51
N PRO A 153 -10.21 18.11 9.85
CA PRO A 153 -9.17 17.50 10.68
C PRO A 153 -9.39 15.99 10.91
N VAL A 154 -8.95 15.15 9.97
CA VAL A 154 -9.13 13.68 10.01
C VAL A 154 -8.39 13.05 11.19
N ILE A 155 -7.14 13.44 11.46
CA ILE A 155 -6.34 12.84 12.53
C ILE A 155 -7.00 12.97 13.90
N PRO A 156 -7.50 14.15 14.34
CA PRO A 156 -8.27 14.26 15.58
C PRO A 156 -9.54 13.40 15.61
N MET A 157 -10.22 13.22 14.49
CA MET A 157 -11.37 12.31 14.40
C MET A 157 -10.95 10.86 14.63
N LEU A 158 -9.86 10.40 13.99
CA LEU A 158 -9.33 9.05 14.20
C LEU A 158 -8.87 8.83 15.64
N GLN A 159 -8.30 9.84 16.31
CA GLN A 159 -7.95 9.76 17.73
C GLN A 159 -9.18 9.57 18.62
N ARG A 160 -10.29 10.29 18.35
CA ARG A 160 -11.56 10.08 19.10
C ARG A 160 -12.08 8.65 18.90
N LEU A 161 -12.09 8.15 17.66
CA LEU A 161 -12.50 6.78 17.37
C LEU A 161 -11.60 5.75 18.07
N LYS A 162 -10.28 5.95 18.10
CA LYS A 162 -9.35 5.09 18.82
C LYS A 162 -9.62 5.07 20.32
N MET A 163 -9.91 6.22 20.92
CA MET A 163 -10.24 6.30 22.35
C MET A 163 -11.58 5.63 22.69
N SER A 164 -12.56 5.71 21.81
CA SER A 164 -13.87 5.07 22.03
C SER A 164 -13.88 3.56 21.76
N HIS A 165 -12.85 3.03 21.07
CA HIS A 165 -12.71 1.60 20.74
C HIS A 165 -11.33 1.07 21.17
N PRO A 166 -11.03 1.01 22.47
CA PRO A 166 -9.67 0.70 22.95
C PRO A 166 -9.21 -0.74 22.65
N ASP A 167 -10.13 -1.64 22.34
CA ASP A 167 -9.90 -3.03 21.94
C ASP A 167 -9.72 -3.22 20.43
N LYS A 168 -9.85 -2.14 19.65
CA LYS A 168 -9.70 -2.13 18.19
C LYS A 168 -8.47 -1.33 17.77
N PHE A 169 -7.85 -1.71 16.68
CA PHE A 169 -6.78 -0.91 16.10
C PHE A 169 -7.25 -0.04 14.93
N ILE A 170 -6.56 1.06 14.73
CA ILE A 170 -6.72 1.94 13.57
C ILE A 170 -5.33 2.11 12.94
N TRP A 171 -5.21 1.76 11.65
CA TRP A 171 -4.01 1.98 10.85
C TRP A 171 -4.30 2.91 9.69
N VAL A 172 -3.35 3.78 9.38
CA VAL A 172 -3.38 4.60 8.17
C VAL A 172 -2.35 4.07 7.19
N GLU A 173 -2.76 3.86 5.94
CA GLU A 173 -1.87 3.44 4.86
C GLU A 173 -1.64 4.62 3.91
N LEU A 174 -0.40 5.09 3.82
CA LEU A 174 -0.02 6.26 3.01
C LEU A 174 0.67 5.85 1.71
N GLY A 175 0.18 6.40 0.60
CA GLY A 175 0.82 6.24 -0.70
C GLY A 175 2.00 7.19 -0.86
N LEU A 176 3.22 6.76 -0.58
CA LEU A 176 4.45 7.52 -0.89
C LEU A 176 4.90 7.27 -2.33
N GLN A 177 4.97 6.01 -2.70
CA GLN A 177 5.45 5.41 -3.94
C GLN A 177 6.98 5.52 -4.10
N THR A 178 7.55 6.71 -3.96
CA THR A 178 9.00 7.03 -4.01
C THR A 178 9.27 8.35 -3.29
N ILE A 179 10.49 8.55 -2.81
CA ILE A 179 10.95 9.85 -2.29
C ILE A 179 11.46 10.79 -3.39
N HIS A 180 11.74 10.28 -4.59
CA HIS A 180 12.37 11.02 -5.67
C HIS A 180 11.37 11.89 -6.40
N GLU A 181 11.48 13.22 -6.24
CA GLU A 181 10.51 14.20 -6.77
C GLU A 181 10.37 14.18 -8.29
N LYS A 182 11.44 13.87 -9.03
CA LYS A 182 11.37 13.73 -10.49
C LYS A 182 10.45 12.58 -10.88
N THR A 183 10.63 11.42 -10.27
CA THR A 183 9.77 10.24 -10.47
C THR A 183 8.35 10.50 -9.96
N ALA A 184 8.21 11.11 -8.77
CA ALA A 184 6.92 11.50 -8.21
C ALA A 184 6.13 12.42 -9.13
N GLY A 185 6.81 13.36 -9.80
CA GLY A 185 6.24 14.22 -10.83
C GLY A 185 5.79 13.43 -12.06
N PHE A 186 6.65 12.53 -12.56
CA PHE A 186 6.34 11.67 -13.71
C PHE A 186 5.10 10.80 -13.45
N ILE A 187 5.02 10.14 -12.30
CA ILE A 187 3.87 9.31 -11.94
C ILE A 187 2.64 10.13 -11.52
N ARG A 188 2.72 11.45 -11.53
CA ARG A 188 1.65 12.37 -11.12
C ARG A 188 1.15 12.10 -9.70
N ARG A 189 2.07 11.89 -8.74
CA ARG A 189 1.72 11.72 -7.31
C ARG A 189 0.92 12.91 -6.77
N GLY A 190 1.27 14.14 -7.19
CA GLY A 190 0.49 15.35 -6.95
C GLY A 190 0.70 16.02 -5.58
N TYR A 191 1.69 15.61 -4.80
CA TYR A 191 2.17 16.26 -3.58
C TYR A 191 3.68 16.04 -3.42
N PRO A 192 4.41 16.98 -2.79
CA PRO A 192 5.84 16.85 -2.52
C PRO A 192 6.12 15.92 -1.33
N LEU A 193 7.36 15.42 -1.21
CA LEU A 193 7.81 14.54 -0.12
C LEU A 193 7.53 15.16 1.27
N SER A 194 7.75 16.47 1.42
CA SER A 194 7.53 17.18 2.67
C SER A 194 6.10 17.05 3.23
N VAL A 195 5.11 16.84 2.36
CA VAL A 195 3.71 16.58 2.77
C VAL A 195 3.57 15.18 3.39
N PHE A 196 4.28 14.19 2.84
CA PHE A 196 4.36 12.86 3.44
C PHE A 196 5.05 12.91 4.80
N ASP A 197 6.21 13.55 4.89
CA ASP A 197 6.97 13.66 6.14
C ASP A 197 6.15 14.34 7.25
N LYS A 198 5.42 15.42 6.91
CA LYS A 198 4.53 16.08 7.85
C LYS A 198 3.36 15.17 8.28
N ALA A 199 2.80 14.39 7.37
CA ALA A 199 1.74 13.44 7.69
C ALA A 199 2.24 12.35 8.65
N VAL A 200 3.45 11.84 8.45
CA VAL A 200 4.10 10.88 9.36
C VAL A 200 4.25 11.48 10.75
N GLU A 201 4.80 12.70 10.84
CA GLU A 201 4.97 13.41 12.13
C GLU A 201 3.64 13.56 12.89
N GLU A 202 2.56 13.97 12.22
CA GLU A 202 1.26 14.17 12.85
C GLU A 202 0.58 12.83 13.25
N LEU A 203 0.75 11.76 12.46
CA LEU A 203 0.27 10.42 12.82
C LEU A 203 1.02 9.87 14.04
N HIS A 204 2.33 10.09 14.15
CA HIS A 204 3.11 9.71 15.32
C HIS A 204 2.64 10.45 16.58
N LYS A 205 2.42 11.79 16.50
CA LYS A 205 1.86 12.57 17.62
C LYS A 205 0.49 12.06 18.07
N ALA A 206 -0.27 11.52 17.12
CA ALA A 206 -1.58 10.94 17.37
C ALA A 206 -1.54 9.49 17.87
N ASP A 207 -0.36 8.88 17.94
CA ASP A 207 -0.17 7.44 18.23
C ASP A 207 -0.99 6.54 17.29
N ILE A 208 -1.01 6.90 16.00
CA ILE A 208 -1.67 6.12 14.94
C ILE A 208 -0.60 5.45 14.08
N PRO A 209 -0.50 4.10 14.11
CA PRO A 209 0.45 3.38 13.28
C PRO A 209 0.21 3.63 11.79
N LEU A 210 1.30 3.81 11.05
CA LEU A 210 1.23 4.03 9.62
C LEU A 210 1.94 2.93 8.83
N ILE A 211 1.35 2.58 7.69
CA ILE A 211 1.88 1.66 6.71
C ILE A 211 2.19 2.44 5.44
N CYS A 212 3.40 2.33 4.93
CA CYS A 212 3.82 3.04 3.73
C CYS A 212 3.71 2.16 2.48
N HIS A 213 3.18 2.71 1.39
CA HIS A 213 3.18 2.08 0.07
C HIS A 213 4.34 2.61 -0.76
N VAL A 214 5.20 1.71 -1.25
CA VAL A 214 6.32 1.97 -2.15
C VAL A 214 6.14 1.14 -3.42
N ILE A 215 6.47 1.72 -4.57
CA ILE A 215 6.46 1.01 -5.86
C ILE A 215 7.91 0.87 -6.34
N LEU A 216 8.32 -0.37 -6.59
CA LEU A 216 9.62 -0.71 -7.17
C LEU A 216 9.50 -0.91 -8.68
N GLY A 217 10.54 -0.58 -9.41
CA GLY A 217 10.56 -0.64 -10.87
C GLY A 217 9.93 0.59 -11.53
N LEU A 218 9.87 1.72 -10.82
CA LEU A 218 9.45 2.99 -11.41
C LEU A 218 10.43 3.45 -12.49
N PRO A 219 9.95 3.98 -13.64
CA PRO A 219 10.80 4.37 -14.74
C PRO A 219 11.87 5.40 -14.33
N GLY A 220 13.12 5.07 -14.62
CA GLY A 220 14.29 5.90 -14.31
C GLY A 220 14.80 5.80 -12.87
N GLU A 221 14.21 4.96 -12.03
CA GLU A 221 14.75 4.65 -10.71
C GLU A 221 15.74 3.49 -10.75
N THR A 222 16.81 3.63 -10.00
CA THR A 222 17.88 2.65 -9.83
C THR A 222 17.69 1.92 -8.50
N GLU A 223 18.43 0.83 -8.32
CA GLU A 223 18.49 0.10 -7.06
C GLU A 223 18.91 1.01 -5.89
N GLU A 224 19.95 1.83 -6.08
CA GLU A 224 20.39 2.83 -5.11
C GLU A 224 19.25 3.78 -4.69
N MET A 225 18.43 4.23 -5.63
CA MET A 225 17.29 5.09 -5.35
C MET A 225 16.21 4.36 -4.53
N ASN A 226 15.99 3.07 -4.77
CA ASN A 226 15.11 2.25 -3.96
C ASN A 226 15.63 2.15 -2.50
N LEU A 227 16.94 1.91 -2.32
CA LEU A 227 17.56 1.85 -1.00
C LEU A 227 17.48 3.20 -0.26
N GLN A 228 17.68 4.31 -0.95
CA GLN A 228 17.48 5.67 -0.39
C GLN A 228 16.03 5.85 0.10
N THR A 229 15.05 5.30 -0.62
CA THR A 229 13.64 5.32 -0.18
C THR A 229 13.46 4.51 1.11
N ILE A 230 14.06 3.32 1.22
CA ILE A 230 14.01 2.49 2.43
C ILE A 230 14.68 3.20 3.60
N GLU A 231 15.86 3.79 3.40
CA GLU A 231 16.59 4.54 4.42
C GLU A 231 15.77 5.73 4.95
N HIS A 232 15.12 6.48 4.06
CA HIS A 232 14.22 7.56 4.45
C HIS A 232 13.07 7.05 5.33
N LEU A 233 12.45 5.92 4.95
CA LEU A 233 11.34 5.33 5.71
C LEU A 233 11.78 4.76 7.07
N ASN A 234 13.00 4.24 7.19
CA ASN A 234 13.58 3.85 8.48
C ASN A 234 13.70 5.07 9.40
N LYS A 235 14.22 6.20 8.89
CA LYS A 235 14.31 7.46 9.65
C LYS A 235 12.95 8.01 10.02
N ALA A 236 11.97 7.84 9.15
CA ALA A 236 10.59 8.23 9.37
C ALA A 236 9.87 7.36 10.42
N GLY A 237 10.40 6.18 10.78
CA GLY A 237 9.85 5.32 11.84
C GLY A 237 8.49 4.72 11.47
N ILE A 238 8.29 4.27 10.25
CA ILE A 238 7.04 3.65 9.82
C ILE A 238 6.78 2.33 10.53
N SER A 239 5.51 2.02 10.83
CA SER A 239 5.12 0.77 11.50
C SER A 239 5.06 -0.42 10.53
N GLY A 240 4.80 -0.16 9.26
CA GLY A 240 4.67 -1.20 8.24
C GLY A 240 4.94 -0.71 6.84
N ILE A 241 5.21 -1.64 5.92
CA ILE A 241 5.52 -1.34 4.53
C ILE A 241 4.82 -2.31 3.57
N LYS A 242 4.45 -1.80 2.41
CA LYS A 242 4.08 -2.57 1.23
C LYS A 242 5.05 -2.22 0.11
N LEU A 243 5.92 -3.15 -0.25
CA LEU A 243 6.77 -3.07 -1.42
C LEU A 243 6.02 -3.67 -2.60
N GLN A 244 5.67 -2.85 -3.57
CA GLN A 244 4.83 -3.26 -4.69
C GLN A 244 5.62 -3.18 -5.98
N LEU A 245 5.44 -4.16 -6.87
CA LEU A 245 5.97 -4.13 -8.22
C LEU A 245 5.13 -3.19 -9.08
N LEU A 246 5.77 -2.34 -9.86
CA LEU A 246 5.08 -1.57 -10.89
C LEU A 246 4.44 -2.51 -11.91
N HIS A 247 3.15 -2.34 -12.14
CA HIS A 247 2.39 -3.04 -13.17
C HIS A 247 1.99 -2.09 -14.29
N TYR A 248 2.20 -2.51 -15.51
CA TYR A 248 1.65 -1.88 -16.71
C TYR A 248 0.27 -2.49 -16.96
N LEU A 249 -0.80 -1.72 -16.73
CA LEU A 249 -2.17 -2.20 -16.82
C LEU A 249 -2.90 -1.56 -18.00
N LYS A 250 -3.71 -2.34 -18.72
CA LYS A 250 -4.64 -1.81 -19.73
C LYS A 250 -5.53 -0.74 -19.11
N GLY A 251 -5.87 0.28 -19.89
CA GLY A 251 -6.73 1.37 -19.44
C GLY A 251 -6.01 2.50 -18.67
N THR A 252 -4.82 2.26 -18.15
CA THR A 252 -4.01 3.30 -17.48
C THR A 252 -3.19 4.12 -18.51
N ASP A 253 -2.79 5.35 -18.13
CA ASP A 253 -1.88 6.14 -18.98
C ASP A 253 -0.54 5.43 -19.16
N LEU A 254 -0.01 4.84 -18.09
CA LEU A 254 1.23 4.09 -18.15
C LEU A 254 1.12 2.85 -19.04
N GLY A 255 -0.03 2.16 -19.01
CA GLY A 255 -0.31 1.04 -19.91
C GLY A 255 -0.38 1.45 -21.38
N ARG A 256 -0.98 2.62 -21.69
CA ARG A 256 -0.95 3.19 -23.05
C ARG A 256 0.45 3.53 -23.51
N MET A 257 1.26 4.14 -22.66
CA MET A 257 2.68 4.43 -22.94
C MET A 257 3.47 3.14 -23.18
N TRP A 258 3.23 2.12 -22.35
CA TRP A 258 3.85 0.79 -22.52
C TRP A 258 3.53 0.19 -23.88
N GLN A 259 2.26 0.13 -24.25
CA GLN A 259 1.81 -0.43 -25.55
C GLN A 259 2.40 0.34 -26.74
N ALA A 260 2.54 1.65 -26.64
CA ALA A 260 3.16 2.46 -27.67
C ALA A 260 4.67 2.16 -27.87
N GLN A 261 5.38 1.80 -26.82
CA GLN A 261 6.80 1.42 -26.87
C GLN A 261 7.02 -0.06 -27.18
N HIS A 262 6.02 -0.93 -26.89
CA HIS A 262 6.09 -2.39 -27.07
C HIS A 262 4.88 -2.87 -27.92
N PRO A 263 4.77 -2.46 -29.19
CA PRO A 263 3.66 -2.86 -30.03
C PRO A 263 3.67 -4.36 -30.31
N GLU A 264 2.53 -5.03 -30.08
CA GLU A 264 2.29 -6.36 -30.59
C GLU A 264 1.91 -6.26 -32.09
N GLY A 265 2.84 -6.52 -33.00
CA GLY A 265 2.64 -6.43 -34.45
C GLY A 265 3.29 -5.20 -35.10
N GLU A 266 2.88 -4.87 -36.35
CA GLU A 266 3.43 -3.74 -37.09
C GLU A 266 3.20 -2.40 -36.37
N ARG A 267 4.26 -1.57 -36.30
CA ARG A 267 4.22 -0.28 -35.62
C ARG A 267 3.16 0.64 -36.21
N ASP A 268 2.16 1.02 -35.44
CA ASP A 268 1.38 2.21 -35.71
C ASP A 268 2.22 3.45 -35.35
N THR A 269 2.84 4.08 -36.35
CA THR A 269 3.73 5.23 -36.20
C THR A 269 2.99 6.53 -35.84
N THR A 270 1.68 6.51 -35.62
CA THR A 270 0.87 7.71 -35.36
C THR A 270 0.82 8.11 -33.88
N LEU A 271 1.22 7.24 -32.95
CA LEU A 271 1.30 7.56 -31.53
C LEU A 271 2.72 7.96 -31.11
N SER A 272 3.11 9.20 -31.41
CA SER A 272 4.29 9.81 -30.78
C SER A 272 3.96 10.16 -29.33
N VAL A 273 4.23 9.25 -28.39
CA VAL A 273 4.27 9.57 -26.98
C VAL A 273 5.60 10.29 -26.73
N GLY A 274 5.54 11.61 -26.69
CA GLY A 274 6.71 12.48 -26.48
C GLY A 274 7.25 12.40 -25.05
N THR A 275 7.76 11.24 -24.66
CA THR A 275 8.53 11.09 -23.41
C THR A 275 9.89 10.48 -23.75
N ASP A 276 10.96 11.18 -23.38
CA ASP A 276 12.35 10.69 -23.45
C ASP A 276 12.61 9.51 -22.47
N ILE A 277 11.57 8.98 -21.84
CA ILE A 277 11.65 7.91 -20.83
C ILE A 277 11.34 6.57 -21.50
N THR A 278 12.33 5.69 -21.52
CA THR A 278 12.12 4.28 -21.90
C THR A 278 11.43 3.54 -20.75
N LEU A 279 10.35 2.83 -21.07
CA LEU A 279 9.64 1.98 -20.11
C LEU A 279 10.17 0.56 -20.20
N GLU A 280 10.67 0.05 -19.10
CA GLU A 280 11.15 -1.32 -18.97
C GLU A 280 10.50 -1.97 -17.76
N ALA A 281 10.08 -3.22 -17.87
CA ALA A 281 9.62 -3.99 -16.75
C ALA A 281 10.80 -4.76 -16.14
N LEU A 282 10.87 -4.76 -14.82
CA LEU A 282 11.87 -5.58 -14.13
C LEU A 282 11.69 -7.06 -14.50
N SER A 283 12.80 -7.76 -14.70
CA SER A 283 12.78 -9.22 -14.72
C SER A 283 12.41 -9.76 -13.34
N GLU A 284 11.94 -11.02 -13.26
CA GLU A 284 11.66 -11.67 -11.98
C GLU A 284 12.91 -11.68 -11.09
N THR A 285 14.07 -12.00 -11.67
CA THR A 285 15.36 -12.06 -10.96
C THR A 285 15.77 -10.69 -10.40
N ASP A 286 15.68 -9.62 -11.21
CA ASP A 286 16.02 -8.28 -10.76
C ASP A 286 15.08 -7.79 -9.65
N TYR A 287 13.79 -8.07 -9.78
CA TYR A 287 12.81 -7.76 -8.75
C TYR A 287 13.07 -8.49 -7.44
N VAL A 288 13.34 -9.79 -7.50
CA VAL A 288 13.64 -10.62 -6.33
C VAL A 288 14.90 -10.13 -5.61
N ASN A 289 15.96 -9.79 -6.35
CA ASN A 289 17.17 -9.21 -5.79
C ASN A 289 16.90 -7.85 -5.17
N CYS A 290 16.20 -6.96 -5.86
CA CYS A 290 15.83 -5.64 -5.34
C CYS A 290 15.03 -5.73 -4.04
N ILE A 291 14.06 -6.66 -3.94
CA ILE A 291 13.30 -6.91 -2.70
C ILE A 291 14.22 -7.43 -1.59
N ALA A 292 15.13 -8.36 -1.90
CA ALA A 292 16.05 -8.90 -0.91
C ALA A 292 16.95 -7.81 -0.31
N ASP A 293 17.45 -6.90 -1.16
CA ASP A 293 18.27 -5.77 -0.74
C ASP A 293 17.45 -4.72 0.05
N CYS A 294 16.25 -4.39 -0.42
CA CYS A 294 15.33 -3.54 0.32
C CYS A 294 15.03 -4.10 1.73
N LEU A 295 14.80 -5.41 1.84
CA LEU A 295 14.54 -6.05 3.13
C LEU A 295 15.78 -6.08 4.02
N ALA A 296 16.97 -6.32 3.47
CA ALA A 296 18.24 -6.28 4.24
C ALA A 296 18.48 -4.91 4.87
N HIS A 297 18.10 -3.83 4.17
CA HIS A 297 18.24 -2.44 4.64
C HIS A 297 17.01 -1.91 5.41
N LEU A 298 15.89 -2.65 5.46
CA LEU A 298 14.68 -2.23 6.16
C LEU A 298 14.80 -2.49 7.66
N SER A 299 14.38 -1.51 8.48
CA SER A 299 14.31 -1.69 9.94
C SER A 299 13.64 -3.02 10.32
N PRO A 300 14.25 -3.84 11.20
CA PRO A 300 13.70 -5.13 11.59
C PRO A 300 12.42 -5.04 12.42
N GLU A 301 12.04 -3.84 12.85
CA GLU A 301 10.79 -3.57 13.57
C GLU A 301 9.63 -3.25 12.60
N THR A 302 9.92 -2.94 11.34
CA THR A 302 8.90 -2.62 10.34
C THR A 302 8.22 -3.88 9.82
N VAL A 303 6.90 -3.96 9.97
CA VAL A 303 6.09 -5.10 9.49
C VAL A 303 5.95 -5.05 7.97
N VAL A 304 6.30 -6.16 7.31
CA VAL A 304 6.15 -6.30 5.86
C VAL A 304 4.75 -6.82 5.54
N HIS A 305 3.90 -5.93 5.04
CA HIS A 305 2.50 -6.24 4.73
C HIS A 305 2.32 -6.85 3.34
N ARG A 306 3.22 -6.56 2.40
CA ARG A 306 3.15 -7.03 1.01
C ARG A 306 4.51 -6.89 0.33
N LEU A 307 4.83 -7.87 -0.53
CA LEU A 307 6.03 -7.88 -1.37
C LEU A 307 5.74 -8.04 -2.87
N THR A 308 4.49 -7.93 -3.30
CA THR A 308 4.09 -8.06 -4.72
C THR A 308 2.97 -7.09 -5.03
N GLY A 309 2.75 -6.78 -6.31
CA GLY A 309 1.56 -6.07 -6.77
C GLY A 309 0.33 -7.00 -6.86
N ASP A 310 -0.87 -6.42 -6.86
CA ASP A 310 -2.16 -7.10 -7.08
C ASP A 310 -2.88 -6.52 -8.29
N GLY A 311 -2.22 -6.46 -9.46
CA GLY A 311 -2.89 -6.06 -10.70
C GLY A 311 -3.95 -7.08 -11.10
N ALA A 312 -5.09 -6.60 -11.65
CA ALA A 312 -6.12 -7.46 -12.21
C ALA A 312 -5.50 -8.30 -13.35
N PRO A 313 -5.58 -9.65 -13.31
CA PRO A 313 -4.90 -10.52 -14.28
C PRO A 313 -5.24 -10.23 -15.74
N ASP A 314 -6.51 -9.86 -16.01
CA ASP A 314 -7.02 -9.57 -17.35
C ASP A 314 -6.55 -8.21 -17.90
N LEU A 315 -6.16 -7.31 -17.02
CA LEU A 315 -5.64 -5.98 -17.37
C LEU A 315 -4.12 -5.95 -17.44
N LEU A 316 -3.42 -6.94 -16.88
CA LEU A 316 -1.96 -6.93 -16.79
C LEU A 316 -1.29 -7.12 -18.16
N LEU A 317 -0.58 -6.09 -18.61
CA LEU A 317 0.27 -6.11 -19.80
C LEU A 317 1.66 -6.64 -19.47
N SER A 318 2.28 -6.11 -18.40
CA SER A 318 3.64 -6.45 -17.98
C SER A 318 3.86 -6.07 -16.50
N PRO A 319 4.78 -6.75 -15.80
CA PRO A 319 5.43 -8.02 -16.16
C PRO A 319 4.50 -9.22 -15.88
N THR A 320 4.41 -10.15 -16.82
CA THR A 320 3.46 -11.29 -16.73
C THR A 320 3.85 -12.36 -15.72
N TRP A 321 5.14 -12.47 -15.36
CA TRP A 321 5.63 -13.40 -14.33
C TRP A 321 5.03 -13.09 -12.94
N SER A 322 4.66 -11.84 -12.68
CA SER A 322 4.09 -11.41 -11.40
C SER A 322 2.73 -12.05 -11.04
N ARG A 323 2.07 -12.70 -12.02
CA ARG A 323 0.84 -13.50 -11.79
C ARG A 323 1.10 -14.68 -10.84
N ALA A 324 2.31 -15.22 -10.83
CA ALA A 324 2.71 -16.36 -9.99
C ALA A 324 3.19 -15.94 -8.59
N LYS A 325 2.39 -15.16 -7.86
CA LYS A 325 2.77 -14.51 -6.58
C LYS A 325 3.45 -15.44 -5.59
N ASN A 326 2.93 -16.67 -5.42
CA ASN A 326 3.52 -17.62 -4.48
C ASN A 326 4.93 -18.07 -4.92
N CYS A 327 5.17 -18.20 -6.23
CA CYS A 327 6.49 -18.51 -6.77
C CYS A 327 7.46 -17.38 -6.46
N VAL A 328 7.06 -16.14 -6.72
CA VAL A 328 7.87 -14.94 -6.43
C VAL A 328 8.23 -14.85 -4.94
N ILE A 329 7.26 -15.04 -4.04
CA ILE A 329 7.52 -15.00 -2.59
C ILE A 329 8.49 -16.12 -2.16
N ASN A 330 8.37 -17.31 -2.74
CA ASN A 330 9.27 -18.41 -2.45
C ASN A 330 10.68 -18.13 -3.00
N GLU A 331 10.78 -17.52 -4.17
CA GLU A 331 12.06 -17.12 -4.75
C GLU A 331 12.76 -16.04 -3.91
N ILE A 332 12.02 -15.06 -3.39
CA ILE A 332 12.55 -14.08 -2.44
C ILE A 332 13.11 -14.78 -1.19
N ARG A 333 12.37 -15.76 -0.61
CA ARG A 333 12.87 -16.53 0.53
C ARG A 333 14.14 -17.31 0.20
N HIS A 334 14.18 -17.93 -0.97
CA HIS A 334 15.32 -18.70 -1.46
C HIS A 334 16.54 -17.79 -1.62
N THR A 335 16.40 -16.70 -2.35
CA THR A 335 17.47 -15.71 -2.60
C THR A 335 18.02 -15.12 -1.31
N MET A 336 17.16 -14.70 -0.37
CA MET A 336 17.61 -14.23 0.93
C MET A 336 18.35 -15.31 1.73
N LYS A 337 17.93 -16.57 1.60
CA LYS A 337 18.62 -17.69 2.25
C LYS A 337 20.00 -17.94 1.64
N GLU A 338 20.10 -18.01 0.33
CA GLU A 338 21.35 -18.22 -0.40
C GLU A 338 22.38 -17.12 -0.13
N ARG A 339 21.90 -15.86 -0.08
CA ARG A 339 22.71 -14.68 0.22
C ARG A 339 22.97 -14.47 1.72
N GLY A 340 22.39 -15.29 2.59
CA GLY A 340 22.56 -15.14 4.06
C GLY A 340 21.83 -13.93 4.65
N LEU A 341 20.90 -13.29 3.91
CA LEU A 341 20.22 -12.06 4.31
C LEU A 341 19.03 -12.34 5.23
N VAL A 342 18.82 -11.43 6.16
CA VAL A 342 17.61 -11.27 6.96
C VAL A 342 17.25 -9.79 7.03
N GLN A 343 16.00 -9.45 7.27
CA GLN A 343 15.59 -8.04 7.41
C GLN A 343 16.41 -7.32 8.46
N GLY A 344 16.94 -6.16 8.11
CA GLY A 344 17.71 -5.31 9.00
C GLY A 344 19.15 -5.75 9.23
N CYS A 345 19.68 -6.68 8.43
CA CYS A 345 21.09 -7.08 8.60
C CYS A 345 22.09 -6.05 8.04
N GLU A 346 21.60 -5.06 7.26
CA GLU A 346 22.39 -4.00 6.63
C GLU A 346 21.95 -2.59 7.07
N VAL A 347 21.23 -2.48 8.19
CA VAL A 347 20.78 -1.19 8.77
C VAL A 347 21.88 -0.57 9.61
#